data_42afb169b258734cedf59d7f9bb9427d
#
_entry.id   42afb169b258734cedf59d7f9bb9427d
#
_cell.length_a   1.000
_cell.length_b   1.000
_cell.length_c   1.000
_cell.angle_alpha   90.00
_cell.angle_beta   90.00
_cell.angle_gamma   90.00
#
_symmetry.space_group_name_H-M   'P 1'
#
loop_
_entity.id
_entity.type
_entity.pdbx_description
1 polymer ?
#
loop_
_entity_poly.entity_id
_entity_poly.type
_entity_poly.pdbx_seq_one_letter_code
_entity_poly.pdbx_strand_id
1 'polypeptide(L)'
;MTWHGPGQVVGYPVVKWGEREGEASVADIIHIIEGWLIETLATFGVVGVRDERMQGVWVNGRKVCSIGLSFLRWVSRHGFSVNLNTPVGRVEGVAGCGLAADTTTSLRALGHDIHPEDFVQALLPVVHRTLGTPSENR
;
A
#
# COMPACT_ATOMS: atom_id res chain seq x y z
N MET A 1 -15.47 -3.64 -4.18
CA MET A 1 -15.31 -2.35 -4.91
C MET A 1 -14.32 -1.45 -4.18
N THR A 2 -13.44 -0.82 -4.91
CA THR A 2 -12.43 0.09 -4.37
C THR A 2 -12.58 1.45 -5.03
N TRP A 3 -12.55 2.51 -4.22
CA TRP A 3 -12.62 3.88 -4.75
C TRP A 3 -11.22 4.36 -5.12
N HIS A 4 -11.09 4.99 -6.27
CA HIS A 4 -9.86 5.62 -6.72
C HIS A 4 -10.14 7.06 -7.13
N GLY A 5 -9.30 7.97 -6.69
CA GLY A 5 -9.49 9.38 -7.01
C GLY A 5 -8.43 10.28 -6.40
N PRO A 6 -8.69 11.60 -6.36
CA PRO A 6 -7.72 12.58 -5.86
C PRO A 6 -7.28 12.29 -4.43
N GLY A 7 -6.02 12.56 -4.14
CA GLY A 7 -5.46 12.36 -2.80
C GLY A 7 -5.04 10.94 -2.50
N GLN A 8 -5.13 10.04 -3.48
CA GLN A 8 -4.76 8.64 -3.33
C GLN A 8 -3.49 8.37 -4.15
N VAL A 9 -2.60 7.56 -3.60
CA VAL A 9 -1.45 7.04 -4.36
C VAL A 9 -1.77 5.62 -4.79
N VAL A 10 -1.57 5.33 -6.08
CA VAL A 10 -1.73 3.99 -6.63
C VAL A 10 -0.38 3.56 -7.19
N GLY A 11 0.10 2.41 -6.75
CA GLY A 11 1.38 1.88 -7.19
C GLY A 11 1.22 0.55 -7.92
N TYR A 12 1.97 0.37 -8.99
CA TYR A 12 1.98 -0.87 -9.77
C TYR A 12 3.38 -1.45 -9.80
N PRO A 13 3.73 -2.31 -8.81
CA PRO A 13 5.04 -2.94 -8.80
C PRO A 13 5.09 -4.07 -9.83
N VAL A 14 5.50 -3.74 -11.05
CA VAL A 14 5.68 -4.72 -12.12
C VAL A 14 7.08 -5.30 -11.97
N VAL A 15 7.18 -6.41 -11.25
CA VAL A 15 8.45 -6.99 -10.81
C VAL A 15 8.40 -8.50 -11.02
N LYS A 16 9.53 -9.07 -11.42
CA LYS A 16 9.68 -10.51 -11.39
C LYS A 16 10.15 -10.92 -9.99
N TRP A 17 9.29 -11.64 -9.31
CA TRP A 17 9.52 -12.08 -7.94
C TRP A 17 10.10 -13.48 -7.89
N GLY A 18 10.50 -13.91 -6.69
CA GLY A 18 11.01 -15.26 -6.48
C GLY A 18 12.52 -15.39 -6.61
N GLU A 19 13.22 -14.31 -6.94
CA GLU A 19 14.67 -14.33 -7.15
C GLU A 19 15.47 -13.84 -5.95
N ARG A 20 14.81 -13.22 -4.98
CA ARG A 20 15.43 -12.67 -3.78
C ARG A 20 14.99 -13.45 -2.56
N GLU A 21 15.79 -13.37 -1.51
CA GLU A 21 15.42 -14.00 -0.25
C GLU A 21 14.11 -13.41 0.28
N GLY A 22 13.26 -14.26 0.82
CA GLY A 22 11.95 -13.84 1.35
C GLY A 22 10.85 -13.73 0.32
N GLU A 23 11.06 -14.22 -0.90
CA GLU A 23 10.07 -14.16 -1.99
C GLU A 23 9.60 -15.55 -2.42
N ALA A 24 9.44 -16.46 -1.48
CA ALA A 24 9.12 -17.84 -1.80
C ALA A 24 7.65 -18.07 -2.15
N SER A 25 6.76 -17.16 -1.73
CA SER A 25 5.32 -17.32 -1.93
C SER A 25 4.66 -15.97 -2.19
N VAL A 26 3.42 -16.01 -2.68
CA VAL A 26 2.61 -14.79 -2.85
C VAL A 26 2.41 -14.09 -1.51
N ALA A 27 2.19 -14.85 -0.46
CA ALA A 27 2.03 -14.26 0.89
C ALA A 27 3.29 -13.52 1.33
N ASP A 28 4.46 -14.07 1.03
CA ASP A 28 5.73 -13.38 1.34
C ASP A 28 5.86 -12.07 0.58
N ILE A 29 5.48 -12.05 -0.69
CA ILE A 29 5.55 -10.86 -1.54
C ILE A 29 4.62 -9.78 -1.01
N ILE A 30 3.40 -10.14 -0.65
CA ILE A 30 2.44 -9.20 -0.06
C ILE A 30 2.99 -8.64 1.24
N HIS A 31 3.62 -9.48 2.06
CA HIS A 31 4.23 -9.06 3.32
C HIS A 31 5.34 -8.02 3.08
N ILE A 32 6.15 -8.20 2.03
CA ILE A 32 7.18 -7.25 1.66
C ILE A 32 6.57 -5.90 1.30
N ILE A 33 5.52 -5.89 0.47
CA ILE A 33 4.86 -4.67 0.03
C ILE A 33 4.19 -3.95 1.21
N GLU A 34 3.54 -4.69 2.08
CA GLU A 34 3.00 -4.12 3.32
C GLU A 34 4.12 -3.46 4.14
N GLY A 35 5.27 -4.11 4.22
CA GLY A 35 6.44 -3.57 4.92
C GLY A 35 6.92 -2.26 4.30
N TRP A 36 6.94 -2.12 2.98
CA TRP A 36 7.28 -0.86 2.34
C TRP A 36 6.36 0.27 2.78
N LEU A 37 5.07 0.00 2.81
CA LEU A 37 4.06 1.01 3.16
C LEU A 37 4.13 1.36 4.65
N ILE A 38 4.32 0.37 5.51
CA ILE A 38 4.47 0.60 6.95
C ILE A 38 5.70 1.45 7.24
N GLU A 39 6.82 1.14 6.60
CA GLU A 39 8.06 1.89 6.79
C GLU A 39 7.93 3.32 6.28
N THR A 40 7.28 3.50 5.13
CA THR A 40 7.05 4.83 4.58
C THR A 40 6.15 5.67 5.50
N LEU A 41 5.08 5.09 6.02
CA LEU A 41 4.20 5.78 6.97
C LEU A 41 4.96 6.19 8.22
N ALA A 42 5.90 5.37 8.68
CA ALA A 42 6.69 5.68 9.87
C ALA A 42 7.51 6.96 9.70
N THR A 43 7.94 7.29 8.48
CA THR A 43 8.67 8.55 8.25
C THR A 43 7.80 9.78 8.48
N PHE A 44 6.48 9.62 8.44
CA PHE A 44 5.51 10.69 8.72
C PHE A 44 4.96 10.60 10.14
N GLY A 45 5.55 9.76 10.99
CA GLY A 45 5.07 9.58 12.36
C GLY A 45 3.80 8.76 12.48
N VAL A 46 3.44 8.00 11.45
CA VAL A 46 2.22 7.19 11.44
C VAL A 46 2.58 5.73 11.66
N VAL A 47 1.94 5.11 12.64
CA VAL A 47 2.17 3.69 12.96
C VAL A 47 1.18 2.85 12.18
N GLY A 48 1.65 2.20 11.11
CA GLY A 48 0.86 1.24 10.34
C GLY A 48 1.13 -0.17 10.83
N VAL A 49 0.10 -1.01 10.78
CA VAL A 49 0.20 -2.40 11.20
C VAL A 49 -0.51 -3.30 10.19
N ARG A 50 -0.19 -4.59 10.24
CA ARG A 50 -0.91 -5.62 9.50
C ARG A 50 -2.10 -6.11 10.30
N ASP A 51 -3.12 -6.60 9.60
CA ASP A 51 -4.31 -7.13 10.25
C ASP A 51 -4.74 -8.38 9.49
N GLU A 52 -5.12 -9.43 10.24
CA GLU A 52 -5.50 -10.71 9.65
C GLU A 52 -6.81 -10.65 8.85
N ARG A 53 -7.64 -9.63 9.12
CA ARG A 53 -8.93 -9.50 8.44
C ARG A 53 -8.77 -9.32 6.94
N MET A 54 -7.71 -8.64 6.51
CA MET A 54 -7.48 -8.36 5.11
C MET A 54 -6.07 -7.85 4.87
N GLN A 55 -5.52 -8.18 3.71
CA GLN A 55 -4.24 -7.66 3.26
C GLN A 55 -4.27 -6.14 3.16
N GLY A 56 -3.19 -5.51 3.54
CA GLY A 56 -3.05 -4.07 3.48
C GLY A 56 -2.37 -3.53 4.72
N VAL A 57 -2.54 -2.24 4.94
CA VAL A 57 -1.97 -1.58 6.12
C VAL A 57 -3.08 -0.86 6.86
N TRP A 58 -3.07 -1.00 8.16
CA TRP A 58 -4.10 -0.52 9.05
C TRP A 58 -3.52 0.50 10.03
N VAL A 59 -4.28 1.54 10.31
CA VAL A 59 -3.92 2.58 11.28
C VAL A 59 -5.13 2.79 12.18
N ASN A 60 -4.92 2.70 13.49
CA ASN A 60 -5.99 2.86 14.49
C ASN A 60 -7.20 1.95 14.22
N GLY A 61 -6.93 0.71 13.77
CA GLY A 61 -7.98 -0.27 13.52
C GLY A 61 -8.73 -0.08 12.21
N ARG A 62 -8.29 0.83 11.33
CA ARG A 62 -8.93 1.07 10.04
C ARG A 62 -7.91 0.95 8.90
N LYS A 63 -8.36 0.39 7.80
CA LYS A 63 -7.49 0.13 6.65
C LYS A 63 -7.28 1.42 5.86
N VAL A 64 -6.01 1.79 5.65
CA VAL A 64 -5.63 2.96 4.85
C VAL A 64 -4.91 2.58 3.56
N CYS A 65 -4.36 1.37 3.48
CA CYS A 65 -3.70 0.86 2.27
C CYS A 65 -4.36 -0.43 1.86
N SER A 66 -4.64 -0.57 0.57
CA SER A 66 -5.18 -1.78 -0.02
C SER A 66 -4.14 -2.40 -0.95
N ILE A 67 -4.05 -3.73 -0.95
CA ILE A 67 -3.14 -4.45 -1.85
C ILE A 67 -3.96 -5.46 -2.65
N GLY A 68 -3.87 -5.36 -3.97
CA GLY A 68 -4.51 -6.30 -4.86
C GLY A 68 -3.54 -6.67 -5.97
N LEU A 69 -2.95 -7.86 -5.88
CA LEU A 69 -1.98 -8.33 -6.85
C LEU A 69 -2.47 -9.60 -7.52
N SER A 70 -2.11 -9.74 -8.78
CA SER A 70 -2.15 -11.02 -9.47
C SER A 70 -0.77 -11.27 -10.07
N PHE A 71 -0.50 -12.53 -10.39
CA PHE A 71 0.82 -12.93 -10.87
C PHE A 71 0.70 -13.75 -12.15
N LEU A 72 1.59 -13.47 -13.08
CA LEU A 72 1.76 -14.29 -14.27
C LEU A 72 3.25 -14.62 -14.36
N ARG A 73 3.59 -15.90 -14.22
CA ARG A 73 4.98 -16.38 -14.26
C ARG A 73 5.88 -15.58 -13.30
N TRP A 74 5.38 -15.36 -12.09
CA TRP A 74 6.07 -14.63 -11.03
C TRP A 74 6.22 -13.13 -11.27
N VAL A 75 5.61 -12.58 -12.33
CA VAL A 75 5.56 -11.13 -12.54
C VAL A 75 4.26 -10.60 -11.96
N SER A 76 4.37 -9.64 -11.07
CA SER A 76 3.20 -9.04 -10.43
C SER A 76 2.48 -8.11 -11.39
N ARG A 77 1.16 -8.07 -11.26
CA ARG A 77 0.24 -7.20 -12.00
C ARG A 77 -0.71 -6.57 -11.00
N HIS A 78 -1.28 -5.44 -11.38
CA HIS A 78 -2.06 -4.59 -10.47
C HIS A 78 -1.15 -4.04 -9.37
N GLY A 79 -1.65 -3.75 -8.19
CA GLY A 79 -0.78 -3.14 -7.21
C GLY A 79 -1.47 -2.79 -5.90
N PHE A 80 -1.13 -1.63 -5.38
CA PHE A 80 -1.64 -1.17 -4.11
C PHE A 80 -2.15 0.27 -4.23
N SER A 81 -2.99 0.66 -3.27
CA SER A 81 -3.43 2.03 -3.14
C SER A 81 -3.28 2.49 -1.70
N VAL A 82 -2.98 3.77 -1.53
CA VAL A 82 -2.83 4.41 -0.22
C VAL A 82 -3.76 5.61 -0.18
N ASN A 83 -4.65 5.63 0.80
CA ASN A 83 -5.60 6.73 0.99
C ASN A 83 -4.96 7.79 1.88
N LEU A 84 -4.48 8.86 1.29
CA LEU A 84 -3.76 9.93 1.98
C LEU A 84 -4.69 11.09 2.32
N ASN A 85 -4.67 12.14 1.52
CA ASN A 85 -5.55 13.30 1.72
C ASN A 85 -6.79 13.24 0.85
N THR A 86 -7.31 12.02 0.65
CA THR A 86 -8.57 11.79 -0.04
C THR A 86 -9.71 12.54 0.66
N PRO A 87 -10.70 13.04 -0.08
CA PRO A 87 -11.83 13.72 0.55
C PRO A 87 -12.52 12.86 1.60
N VAL A 88 -12.82 13.44 2.74
CA VAL A 88 -13.49 12.75 3.83
C VAL A 88 -14.84 12.23 3.35
N GLY A 89 -15.16 10.97 3.70
CA GLY A 89 -16.40 10.33 3.31
C GLY A 89 -16.37 9.60 1.99
N ARG A 90 -15.37 9.85 1.14
CA ARG A 90 -15.31 9.18 -0.18
C ARG A 90 -14.88 7.72 -0.06
N VAL A 91 -13.92 7.44 0.82
CA VAL A 91 -13.41 6.07 1.01
C VAL A 91 -14.31 5.31 1.94
N GLU A 92 -14.76 5.94 3.00
CA GLU A 92 -15.59 5.32 4.03
C GLU A 92 -16.96 4.92 3.49
N GLY A 93 -17.44 5.61 2.45
CA GLY A 93 -18.72 5.30 1.84
C GLY A 93 -18.72 4.08 0.93
N VAL A 94 -17.57 3.46 0.72
CA VAL A 94 -17.43 2.29 -0.17
C VAL A 94 -16.95 1.11 0.65
N ALA A 95 -17.77 0.05 0.70
CA ALA A 95 -17.36 -1.20 1.34
C ALA A 95 -16.25 -1.86 0.54
N GLY A 96 -15.11 -2.11 1.18
CA GLY A 96 -13.95 -2.70 0.54
C GLY A 96 -13.89 -4.20 0.73
N CYS A 97 -13.89 -4.98 -0.35
CA CYS A 97 -13.55 -6.40 -0.34
C CYS A 97 -14.27 -7.24 0.72
N GLY A 98 -15.54 -6.95 0.96
CA GLY A 98 -16.36 -7.68 1.93
C GLY A 98 -16.29 -7.16 3.36
N LEU A 99 -15.48 -6.14 3.63
CA LEU A 99 -15.45 -5.48 4.93
C LEU A 99 -16.52 -4.39 4.99
N ALA A 100 -16.94 -4.04 6.21
CA ALA A 100 -17.85 -2.93 6.41
C ALA A 100 -17.21 -1.62 5.96
N ALA A 101 -18.04 -0.68 5.48
CA ALA A 101 -17.55 0.60 4.95
C ALA A 101 -16.72 1.39 5.97
N ASP A 102 -17.02 1.25 7.26
CA ASP A 102 -16.31 1.96 8.31
C ASP A 102 -14.94 1.36 8.66
N THR A 103 -14.58 0.21 8.10
CA THR A 103 -13.24 -0.37 8.31
C THR A 103 -12.19 0.21 7.39
N THR A 104 -12.60 0.92 6.33
CA THR A 104 -11.67 1.55 5.38
C THR A 104 -11.75 3.07 5.53
N THR A 105 -10.60 3.73 5.56
CA THR A 105 -10.55 5.17 5.75
C THR A 105 -9.35 5.77 5.03
N SER A 106 -9.12 7.08 5.21
CA SER A 106 -7.95 7.79 4.73
C SER A 106 -7.14 8.32 5.91
N LEU A 107 -5.87 8.61 5.68
CA LEU A 107 -5.04 9.22 6.72
C LEU A 107 -5.56 10.61 7.09
N ARG A 108 -6.11 11.36 6.13
CA ARG A 108 -6.72 12.65 6.42
C ARG A 108 -7.88 12.53 7.41
N ALA A 109 -8.73 11.51 7.23
CA ALA A 109 -9.85 11.28 8.14
C ALA A 109 -9.38 10.91 9.54
N LEU A 110 -8.18 10.36 9.68
CA LEU A 110 -7.56 10.01 10.95
C LEU A 110 -6.71 11.15 11.54
N GLY A 111 -6.67 12.30 10.88
CA GLY A 111 -5.95 13.47 11.40
C GLY A 111 -4.54 13.64 10.83
N HIS A 112 -4.16 12.88 9.84
CA HIS A 112 -2.85 12.95 9.21
C HIS A 112 -2.96 13.50 7.80
N ASP A 113 -2.44 14.70 7.57
CA ASP A 113 -2.48 15.34 6.26
C ASP A 113 -1.14 15.11 5.54
N ILE A 114 -1.11 14.14 4.65
CA ILE A 114 0.08 13.76 3.88
C ILE A 114 -0.25 13.94 2.40
N HIS A 115 0.55 14.72 1.70
CA HIS A 115 0.38 14.91 0.27
C HIS A 115 0.93 13.71 -0.50
N PRO A 116 0.26 13.29 -1.60
CA PRO A 116 0.72 12.15 -2.40
C PRO A 116 2.15 12.26 -2.88
N GLU A 117 2.58 13.45 -3.31
CA GLU A 117 3.94 13.66 -3.78
C GLU A 117 4.98 13.39 -2.70
N ASP A 118 4.72 13.83 -1.49
CA ASP A 118 5.63 13.62 -0.37
C ASP A 118 5.70 12.14 -0.01
N PHE A 119 4.56 11.47 -0.07
CA PHE A 119 4.50 10.04 0.21
C PHE A 119 5.32 9.24 -0.81
N VAL A 120 5.17 9.56 -2.10
CA VAL A 120 5.92 8.88 -3.16
C VAL A 120 7.42 9.10 -2.99
N GLN A 121 7.85 10.31 -2.67
CA GLN A 121 9.26 10.59 -2.46
C GLN A 121 9.84 9.83 -1.28
N ALA A 122 9.06 9.59 -0.24
CA ALA A 122 9.49 8.78 0.89
C ALA A 122 9.47 7.29 0.59
N LEU A 123 8.54 6.86 -0.26
CA LEU A 123 8.38 5.46 -0.62
C LEU A 123 9.50 4.93 -1.53
N LEU A 124 9.92 5.71 -2.51
CA LEU A 124 10.88 5.24 -3.51
C LEU A 124 12.19 4.71 -2.91
N PRO A 125 12.84 5.38 -1.95
CA PRO A 125 14.05 4.81 -1.34
C PRO A 125 13.80 3.47 -0.62
N VAL A 126 12.63 3.31 -0.02
CA VAL A 126 12.27 2.07 0.66
C VAL A 126 12.16 0.92 -0.34
N VAL A 127 11.50 1.17 -1.46
CA VAL A 127 11.36 0.18 -2.53
C VAL A 127 12.72 -0.18 -3.13
N HIS A 128 13.54 0.81 -3.38
CA HIS A 128 14.85 0.61 -4.00
C HIS A 128 15.80 -0.22 -3.13
N ARG A 129 15.66 -0.15 -1.82
CA ARG A 129 16.47 -0.99 -0.92
C ARG A 129 16.18 -2.48 -1.10
N THR A 130 14.96 -2.81 -1.50
CA THR A 130 14.57 -4.20 -1.75
C THR A 130 14.87 -4.61 -3.19
N LEU A 131 14.49 -3.77 -4.16
CA LEU A 131 14.51 -4.14 -5.58
C LEU A 131 15.70 -3.60 -6.36
N GLY A 132 16.49 -2.73 -5.78
CA GLY A 132 17.50 -1.96 -6.50
C GLY A 132 16.88 -0.77 -7.26
N THR A 133 17.71 0.11 -7.78
CA THR A 133 17.23 1.24 -8.55
C THR A 133 16.87 0.80 -9.98
N PRO A 134 15.80 1.38 -10.58
CA PRO A 134 15.38 0.97 -11.92
C PRO A 134 16.48 1.05 -12.98
N SER A 135 17.36 2.04 -12.89
CA SER A 135 18.46 2.22 -13.84
C SER A 135 19.50 1.09 -13.78
N GLU A 136 19.59 0.38 -12.68
CA GLU A 136 20.53 -0.72 -12.47
C GLU A 136 19.98 -2.05 -12.97
N ASN A 137 18.67 -2.13 -13.21
CA ASN A 137 18.00 -3.37 -13.57
C ASN A 137 17.75 -3.52 -15.07
N ARG A 138 18.42 -2.75 -15.86
CA ARG A 138 18.25 -2.74 -17.32
C ARG A 138 19.41 -3.39 -18.04
#